data_6ce807d01b10fdf25137188cb5f0420c
#
_entry.id   6ce807d01b10fdf25137188cb5f0420c
#
_cell.length_a   1.000
_cell.length_b   1.000
_cell.length_c   1.000
_cell.angle_alpha   90.00
_cell.angle_beta   90.00
_cell.angle_gamma   90.00
#
_symmetry.space_group_name_H-M   'P 1'
#
loop_
_entity.id
_entity.type
_entity.pdbx_description
1 polymer ?
#
loop_
_entity_poly.entity_id
_entity_poly.type
_entity_poly.pdbx_seq_one_letter_code
_entity_poly.pdbx_strand_id
1 'polypeptide(L)'
;MITYVVGDLLKSPARVLVNTVNTVGVMGKGIAKDFKVIYPEMFSQYQNLCEKELFHVGQLWLYKTPQKWILNFPTKKHWRSKSKIEYIEAGLEKFVNTYMEKGITSIAFPMLGCGNGGLDWENEVRPLMEKYLKNLPIDIYIHLYRKDPFEPEYRNINKIKNWLRSEPESLAFVEVWEGLNSF
;
A
#
# COMPACT_ATOMS: atom_id res chain seq x y z
N MET A 1 9.33 4.39 16.62
CA MET A 1 8.11 5.15 17.03
C MET A 1 7.04 5.00 15.96
N ILE A 2 5.75 4.82 16.33
CA ILE A 2 4.65 4.74 15.36
C ILE A 2 4.12 6.16 15.08
N THR A 3 4.00 6.51 13.81
CA THR A 3 3.38 7.75 13.31
C THR A 3 2.20 7.39 12.40
N TYR A 4 1.01 7.89 12.73
CA TYR A 4 -0.17 7.75 11.88
C TYR A 4 -0.21 8.88 10.85
N VAL A 5 -0.39 8.54 9.58
CA VAL A 5 -0.38 9.48 8.46
C VAL A 5 -1.68 9.33 7.66
N VAL A 6 -2.38 10.43 7.42
CA VAL A 6 -3.48 10.45 6.47
C VAL A 6 -2.89 10.84 5.11
N GLY A 7 -2.90 9.92 4.15
CA GLY A 7 -2.35 10.18 2.82
C GLY A 7 -1.86 8.95 2.09
N ASP A 8 -1.30 9.20 0.90
CA ASP A 8 -0.81 8.18 -0.01
C ASP A 8 0.46 7.50 0.54
N LEU A 9 0.41 6.18 0.74
CA LEU A 9 1.53 5.38 1.20
C LEU A 9 2.73 5.44 0.25
N LEU A 10 2.50 5.56 -1.05
CA LEU A 10 3.57 5.67 -2.04
C LEU A 10 4.41 6.93 -1.89
N LYS A 11 3.88 7.95 -1.22
CA LYS A 11 4.59 9.21 -0.89
C LYS A 11 5.26 9.19 0.49
N SER A 12 5.21 8.06 1.21
CA SER A 12 5.83 7.95 2.54
C SER A 12 7.33 8.22 2.48
N PRO A 13 7.91 8.91 3.50
CA PRO A 13 9.37 9.08 3.61
C PRO A 13 10.10 7.78 3.94
N ALA A 14 9.41 6.75 4.44
CA ALA A 14 10.00 5.48 4.81
C ALA A 14 10.79 4.83 3.67
N ARG A 15 11.87 4.15 4.02
CA ARG A 15 12.67 3.37 3.07
C ARG A 15 11.90 2.18 2.51
N VAL A 16 11.13 1.52 3.37
CA VAL A 16 10.35 0.32 3.02
C VAL A 16 8.87 0.66 2.94
N LEU A 17 8.22 0.25 1.87
CA LEU A 17 6.77 0.36 1.68
C LEU A 17 6.14 -1.04 1.69
N VAL A 18 5.08 -1.21 2.46
CA VAL A 18 4.37 -2.50 2.54
C VAL A 18 3.31 -2.59 1.46
N ASN A 19 3.43 -3.60 0.62
CA ASN A 19 2.45 -3.98 -0.39
C ASN A 19 1.61 -5.16 0.10
N THR A 20 0.31 -4.97 0.29
CA THR A 20 -0.61 -6.03 0.71
C THR A 20 -1.03 -6.88 -0.48
N VAL A 21 -0.71 -8.17 -0.43
CA VAL A 21 -0.88 -9.11 -1.55
C VAL A 21 -1.66 -10.35 -1.15
N ASN A 22 -1.95 -11.22 -2.12
CA ASN A 22 -2.43 -12.59 -1.94
C ASN A 22 -1.32 -13.60 -2.24
N THR A 23 -1.63 -14.90 -2.22
CA THR A 23 -0.64 -15.95 -2.50
C THR A 23 -0.85 -16.65 -3.86
N VAL A 24 -1.68 -16.06 -4.74
CA VAL A 24 -1.97 -16.62 -6.07
C VAL A 24 -1.54 -15.69 -7.23
N GLY A 25 -0.65 -14.74 -6.98
CA GLY A 25 0.00 -13.95 -8.03
C GLY A 25 -0.87 -12.84 -8.65
N VAL A 26 -1.95 -12.38 -8.00
CA VAL A 26 -2.85 -11.36 -8.56
C VAL A 26 -2.72 -10.01 -7.86
N MET A 27 -2.39 -8.97 -8.62
CA MET A 27 -2.39 -7.56 -8.19
C MET A 27 -3.36 -6.74 -9.04
N GLY A 28 -4.67 -6.90 -8.79
CA GLY A 28 -5.73 -6.33 -9.63
C GLY A 28 -6.46 -5.13 -9.06
N LYS A 29 -6.38 -4.88 -7.74
CA LYS A 29 -7.11 -3.80 -7.03
C LYS A 29 -6.29 -3.22 -5.89
N GLY A 30 -6.72 -2.04 -5.43
CA GLY A 30 -6.11 -1.33 -4.31
C GLY A 30 -4.63 -1.05 -4.53
N ILE A 31 -3.89 -0.88 -3.45
CA ILE A 31 -2.48 -0.50 -3.48
C ILE A 31 -1.61 -1.51 -4.27
N ALA A 32 -1.96 -2.79 -4.28
CA ALA A 32 -1.23 -3.80 -5.04
C ALA A 32 -1.25 -3.50 -6.55
N LYS A 33 -2.36 -2.97 -7.09
CA LYS A 33 -2.43 -2.54 -8.49
C LYS A 33 -1.44 -1.41 -8.78
N ASP A 34 -1.32 -0.45 -7.86
CA ASP A 34 -0.41 0.68 -8.03
C ASP A 34 1.06 0.20 -7.98
N PHE A 35 1.40 -0.68 -7.04
CA PHE A 35 2.72 -1.31 -6.98
C PHE A 35 3.07 -2.12 -8.25
N LYS A 36 2.10 -2.84 -8.83
CA LYS A 36 2.28 -3.55 -10.10
C LYS A 36 2.67 -2.60 -11.24
N VAL A 37 2.02 -1.43 -11.31
CA VAL A 37 2.29 -0.43 -12.37
C VAL A 37 3.67 0.20 -12.17
N ILE A 38 4.04 0.53 -10.94
CA ILE A 38 5.30 1.21 -10.62
C ILE A 38 6.49 0.25 -10.68
N TYR A 39 6.29 -1.01 -10.27
CA TYR A 39 7.34 -2.03 -10.16
C TYR A 39 6.98 -3.31 -10.95
N PRO A 40 6.94 -3.27 -12.29
CA PRO A 40 6.50 -4.41 -13.11
C PRO A 40 7.42 -5.63 -12.96
N GLU A 41 8.72 -5.43 -12.75
CA GLU A 41 9.66 -6.54 -12.52
C GLU A 41 9.40 -7.25 -11.17
N MET A 42 9.11 -6.47 -10.12
CA MET A 42 8.69 -7.04 -8.83
C MET A 42 7.43 -7.90 -9.02
N PHE A 43 6.45 -7.40 -9.78
CA PHE A 43 5.22 -8.13 -10.03
C PHE A 43 5.49 -9.46 -10.75
N SER A 44 6.35 -9.47 -11.76
CA SER A 44 6.73 -10.70 -12.48
C SER A 44 7.38 -11.73 -11.56
N GLN A 45 8.32 -11.28 -10.70
CA GLN A 45 8.96 -12.17 -9.71
C GLN A 45 7.97 -12.70 -8.67
N TYR A 46 7.07 -11.85 -8.18
CA TYR A 46 6.00 -12.25 -7.26
C TYR A 46 5.09 -13.31 -7.88
N GLN A 47 4.67 -13.14 -9.15
CA GLN A 47 3.87 -14.15 -9.86
C GLN A 47 4.59 -15.49 -9.90
N ASN A 48 5.85 -15.50 -10.30
CA ASN A 48 6.65 -16.73 -10.36
C ASN A 48 6.78 -17.42 -8.98
N LEU A 49 6.93 -16.65 -7.89
CA LEU A 49 6.93 -17.22 -6.53
C LEU A 49 5.58 -17.87 -6.17
N CYS A 50 4.47 -17.23 -6.55
CA CYS A 50 3.13 -17.77 -6.31
C CYS A 50 2.84 -19.01 -7.18
N GLU A 51 3.20 -18.98 -8.46
CA GLU A 51 3.02 -20.11 -9.40
C GLU A 51 3.81 -21.36 -8.95
N LYS A 52 4.97 -21.15 -8.34
CA LYS A 52 5.80 -22.23 -7.77
C LYS A 52 5.39 -22.62 -6.34
N GLU A 53 4.32 -22.08 -5.83
CA GLU A 53 3.87 -22.30 -4.45
C GLU A 53 4.95 -22.02 -3.39
N LEU A 54 5.83 -21.05 -3.66
CA LEU A 54 6.94 -20.66 -2.76
C LEU A 54 6.59 -19.46 -1.86
N PHE A 55 5.37 -18.91 -1.97
CA PHE A 55 4.95 -17.73 -1.24
C PHE A 55 3.61 -17.93 -0.55
N HIS A 56 3.64 -17.99 0.78
CA HIS A 56 2.49 -18.31 1.62
C HIS A 56 2.19 -17.21 2.64
N VAL A 57 1.01 -17.27 3.25
CA VAL A 57 0.65 -16.44 4.41
C VAL A 57 1.67 -16.65 5.54
N GLY A 58 2.06 -15.57 6.21
CA GLY A 58 3.12 -15.57 7.23
C GLY A 58 4.54 -15.47 6.67
N GLN A 59 4.74 -15.58 5.36
CA GLN A 59 6.00 -15.27 4.71
C GLN A 59 6.00 -13.82 4.23
N LEU A 60 7.19 -13.21 4.24
CA LEU A 60 7.39 -11.86 3.74
C LEU A 60 8.47 -11.87 2.67
N TRP A 61 8.22 -11.18 1.58
CA TRP A 61 9.19 -11.07 0.49
C TRP A 61 9.57 -9.61 0.24
N LEU A 62 10.86 -9.29 0.45
CA LEU A 62 11.41 -7.96 0.30
C LEU A 62 12.07 -7.80 -1.08
N TYR A 63 11.49 -6.93 -1.91
CA TYR A 63 12.05 -6.50 -3.17
C TYR A 63 12.78 -5.17 -3.00
N LYS A 64 14.04 -5.11 -3.39
CA LYS A 64 14.90 -3.92 -3.18
C LYS A 64 15.14 -3.17 -4.48
N THR A 65 14.91 -1.86 -4.45
CA THR A 65 15.34 -0.94 -5.51
C THR A 65 16.27 0.14 -4.92
N PRO A 66 17.00 0.90 -5.74
CA PRO A 66 17.83 1.99 -5.24
C PRO A 66 17.04 3.06 -4.46
N GLN A 67 15.79 3.34 -4.83
CA GLN A 67 14.97 4.41 -4.24
C GLN A 67 14.13 3.91 -3.08
N LYS A 68 13.42 2.80 -3.23
CA LYS A 68 12.49 2.23 -2.23
C LYS A 68 12.61 0.72 -2.19
N TRP A 69 12.33 0.14 -1.03
CA TRP A 69 12.18 -1.30 -0.89
C TRP A 69 10.70 -1.62 -0.71
N ILE A 70 10.25 -2.72 -1.27
CA ILE A 70 8.85 -3.13 -1.23
C ILE A 70 8.75 -4.43 -0.46
N LEU A 71 8.05 -4.40 0.68
CA LEU A 71 7.78 -5.58 1.47
C LEU A 71 6.42 -6.15 1.07
N ASN A 72 6.42 -7.23 0.30
CA ASN A 72 5.21 -7.94 -0.08
C ASN A 72 4.70 -8.75 1.11
N PHE A 73 3.51 -8.39 1.59
CA PHE A 73 2.88 -8.91 2.80
C PHE A 73 1.57 -9.61 2.45
N PRO A 74 1.51 -10.96 2.50
CA PRO A 74 0.30 -11.70 2.18
C PRO A 74 -0.78 -11.51 3.25
N THR A 75 -1.85 -10.82 2.91
CA THR A 75 -3.03 -10.63 3.77
C THR A 75 -4.18 -11.56 3.42
N LYS A 76 -4.04 -12.31 2.32
CA LYS A 76 -5.04 -13.23 1.76
C LYS A 76 -4.37 -14.44 1.11
N LYS A 77 -5.07 -15.58 1.12
CA LYS A 77 -4.68 -16.71 0.27
C LYS A 77 -5.09 -16.47 -1.18
N HIS A 78 -6.33 -16.07 -1.42
CA HIS A 78 -6.87 -15.84 -2.76
C HIS A 78 -7.47 -14.43 -2.85
N TRP A 79 -7.37 -13.77 -4.00
CA TRP A 79 -7.81 -12.38 -4.20
C TRP A 79 -9.32 -12.15 -3.99
N ARG A 80 -10.16 -13.19 -4.18
CA ARG A 80 -11.61 -13.16 -3.90
C ARG A 80 -11.95 -13.38 -2.44
N SER A 81 -11.04 -13.94 -1.65
CA SER A 81 -11.28 -14.24 -0.24
C SER A 81 -11.15 -12.99 0.63
N LYS A 82 -11.77 -13.01 1.80
CA LYS A 82 -11.52 -12.03 2.86
C LYS A 82 -10.14 -12.28 3.48
N SER A 83 -9.58 -11.22 4.05
CA SER A 83 -8.43 -11.34 4.95
C SER A 83 -8.85 -11.98 6.26
N LYS A 84 -7.89 -12.55 6.98
CA LYS A 84 -8.09 -13.09 8.32
C LYS A 84 -7.07 -12.46 9.24
N ILE A 85 -7.46 -12.20 10.48
CA ILE A 85 -6.58 -11.54 11.45
C ILE A 85 -5.33 -12.38 11.74
N GLU A 86 -5.44 -13.71 11.72
CA GLU A 86 -4.31 -14.62 11.91
C GLU A 86 -3.27 -14.50 10.78
N TYR A 87 -3.68 -14.08 9.58
CA TYR A 87 -2.74 -13.85 8.48
C TYR A 87 -1.92 -12.57 8.70
N ILE A 88 -2.57 -11.56 9.29
CA ILE A 88 -1.92 -10.32 9.66
C ILE A 88 -0.94 -10.58 10.80
N GLU A 89 -1.37 -11.30 11.84
CA GLU A 89 -0.53 -11.64 12.98
C GLU A 89 0.71 -12.43 12.58
N ALA A 90 0.56 -13.49 11.79
CA ALA A 90 1.68 -14.28 11.30
C ALA A 90 2.70 -13.44 10.48
N GLY A 91 2.22 -12.51 9.67
CA GLY A 91 3.10 -11.60 8.92
C GLY A 91 3.81 -10.58 9.82
N LEU A 92 3.13 -10.02 10.83
CA LEU A 92 3.73 -9.10 11.80
C LEU A 92 4.77 -9.80 12.66
N GLU A 93 4.50 -11.01 13.14
CA GLU A 93 5.46 -11.83 13.87
C GLU A 93 6.71 -12.09 13.02
N LYS A 94 6.54 -12.50 11.77
CA LYS A 94 7.65 -12.68 10.84
C LYS A 94 8.44 -11.39 10.63
N PHE A 95 7.77 -10.25 10.50
CA PHE A 95 8.42 -8.95 10.37
C PHE A 95 9.30 -8.63 11.58
N VAL A 96 8.75 -8.72 12.80
CA VAL A 96 9.46 -8.44 14.05
C VAL A 96 10.70 -9.33 14.20
N ASN A 97 10.61 -10.58 13.80
CA ASN A 97 11.71 -11.53 13.91
C ASN A 97 12.81 -11.34 12.84
N THR A 98 12.55 -10.59 11.76
CA THR A 98 13.49 -10.54 10.62
C THR A 98 13.88 -9.14 10.15
N TYR A 99 13.24 -8.07 10.61
CA TYR A 99 13.48 -6.70 10.09
C TYR A 99 14.92 -6.22 10.27
N MET A 100 15.57 -6.57 11.40
CA MET A 100 16.96 -6.20 11.68
C MET A 100 17.94 -6.87 10.72
N GLU A 101 17.79 -8.18 10.51
CA GLU A 101 18.61 -8.94 9.54
C GLU A 101 18.46 -8.43 8.12
N LYS A 102 17.28 -7.91 7.78
CA LYS A 102 16.99 -7.31 6.46
C LYS A 102 17.52 -5.88 6.33
N GLY A 103 17.99 -5.26 7.43
CA GLY A 103 18.49 -3.89 7.47
C GLY A 103 17.37 -2.84 7.34
N ILE A 104 16.17 -3.13 7.84
CA ILE A 104 15.02 -2.21 7.79
C ILE A 104 15.10 -1.24 8.96
N THR A 105 15.26 0.05 8.67
CA THR A 105 15.33 1.14 9.64
C THR A 105 14.11 2.04 9.64
N SER A 106 13.32 2.03 8.55
CA SER A 106 12.05 2.74 8.45
C SER A 106 11.09 2.00 7.53
N ILE A 107 9.80 1.97 7.91
CA ILE A 107 8.77 1.24 7.17
C ILE A 107 7.42 1.92 7.21
N ALA A 108 6.69 1.87 6.10
CA ALA A 108 5.33 2.37 5.98
C ALA A 108 4.35 1.22 5.71
N PHE A 109 3.35 1.11 6.57
CA PHE A 109 2.27 0.14 6.46
C PHE A 109 0.97 0.81 6.00
N PRO A 110 0.17 0.18 5.16
CA PRO A 110 -1.25 0.50 5.03
C PRO A 110 -2.04 -0.11 6.20
N MET A 111 -3.35 0.17 6.28
CA MET A 111 -4.28 -0.55 7.14
C MET A 111 -4.40 -2.01 6.67
N LEU A 112 -3.59 -2.91 7.25
CA LEU A 112 -3.42 -4.29 6.79
C LEU A 112 -4.74 -5.04 6.74
N GLY A 113 -5.15 -5.52 5.57
CA GLY A 113 -6.37 -6.32 5.40
C GLY A 113 -7.70 -5.58 5.55
N CYS A 114 -7.71 -4.26 5.82
CA CYS A 114 -8.96 -3.51 6.10
C CYS A 114 -9.70 -3.04 4.84
N GLY A 115 -9.03 -2.76 3.73
CA GLY A 115 -9.68 -2.33 2.50
C GLY A 115 -10.46 -3.47 1.84
N ASN A 116 -9.98 -4.00 0.73
CA ASN A 116 -10.59 -5.16 0.05
C ASN A 116 -10.54 -6.47 0.89
N GLY A 117 -9.90 -6.46 2.05
CA GLY A 117 -9.80 -7.59 2.98
C GLY A 117 -10.97 -7.70 3.94
N GLY A 118 -11.58 -6.57 4.29
CA GLY A 118 -12.79 -6.51 5.11
C GLY A 118 -12.58 -6.69 6.61
N LEU A 119 -11.32 -6.57 7.11
CA LEU A 119 -11.05 -6.55 8.56
C LEU A 119 -11.39 -5.18 9.15
N ASP A 120 -11.77 -5.16 10.42
CA ASP A 120 -12.03 -3.95 11.18
C ASP A 120 -10.71 -3.32 11.64
N TRP A 121 -10.51 -2.05 11.27
CA TRP A 121 -9.30 -1.33 11.64
C TRP A 121 -9.21 -1.05 13.14
N GLU A 122 -10.25 -0.47 13.71
CA GLU A 122 -10.20 0.01 15.10
C GLU A 122 -10.24 -1.13 16.11
N ASN A 123 -11.04 -2.17 15.84
CA ASN A 123 -11.27 -3.23 16.79
C ASN A 123 -10.35 -4.44 16.65
N GLU A 124 -9.79 -4.68 15.46
CA GLU A 124 -8.97 -5.86 15.19
C GLU A 124 -7.53 -5.52 14.81
N VAL A 125 -7.33 -4.75 13.72
CA VAL A 125 -6.01 -4.62 13.09
C VAL A 125 -5.11 -3.62 13.81
N ARG A 126 -5.64 -2.46 14.21
CA ARG A 126 -4.86 -1.43 14.91
C ARG A 126 -4.27 -1.94 16.23
N PRO A 127 -5.06 -2.56 17.15
CA PRO A 127 -4.51 -3.08 18.40
C PRO A 127 -3.43 -4.15 18.15
N LEU A 128 -3.62 -4.99 17.14
CA LEU A 128 -2.65 -6.01 16.76
C LEU A 128 -1.36 -5.38 16.23
N MET A 129 -1.44 -4.42 15.33
CA MET A 129 -0.27 -3.72 14.80
C MET A 129 0.49 -2.97 15.92
N GLU A 130 -0.21 -2.29 16.81
CA GLU A 130 0.41 -1.60 17.95
C GLU A 130 1.11 -2.60 18.89
N LYS A 131 0.50 -3.76 19.18
CA LYS A 131 1.10 -4.83 19.98
C LYS A 131 2.49 -5.24 19.48
N TYR A 132 2.62 -5.43 18.16
CA TYR A 132 3.86 -5.91 17.55
C TYR A 132 4.87 -4.80 17.25
N LEU A 133 4.42 -3.59 16.92
CA LEU A 133 5.27 -2.58 16.31
C LEU A 133 5.71 -1.46 17.26
N LYS A 134 4.96 -1.15 18.33
CA LYS A 134 5.18 0.04 19.16
C LYS A 134 6.56 0.11 19.82
N ASN A 135 7.16 -1.03 20.13
CA ASN A 135 8.43 -1.12 20.87
C ASN A 135 9.64 -1.30 19.94
N LEU A 136 9.45 -1.31 18.63
CA LEU A 136 10.57 -1.45 17.69
C LEU A 136 11.35 -0.14 17.58
N PRO A 137 12.70 -0.18 17.61
CA PRO A 137 13.57 0.99 17.55
C PRO A 137 13.77 1.49 16.11
N ILE A 138 12.71 1.55 15.34
CA ILE A 138 12.70 2.03 13.93
C ILE A 138 11.54 3.00 13.73
N ASP A 139 11.59 3.77 12.64
CA ASP A 139 10.51 4.66 12.24
C ASP A 139 9.43 3.88 11.51
N ILE A 140 8.21 3.93 12.05
CA ILE A 140 7.05 3.22 11.52
C ILE A 140 5.96 4.23 11.20
N TYR A 141 5.53 4.23 9.95
CA TYR A 141 4.43 5.04 9.46
C TYR A 141 3.24 4.13 9.16
N ILE A 142 2.07 4.45 9.71
CA ILE A 142 0.83 3.74 9.38
C ILE A 142 -0.06 4.70 8.61
N HIS A 143 -0.25 4.40 7.33
CA HIS A 143 -1.05 5.21 6.43
C HIS A 143 -2.53 4.83 6.53
N LEU A 144 -3.31 5.76 7.06
CA LEU A 144 -4.75 5.63 7.19
C LEU A 144 -5.39 6.03 5.86
N TYR A 145 -6.11 5.10 5.24
CA TYR A 145 -6.96 5.40 4.11
C TYR A 145 -8.26 6.02 4.65
N ARG A 146 -8.42 7.33 4.52
CA ARG A 146 -9.75 7.92 4.50
C ARG A 146 -10.26 7.82 3.06
N LYS A 147 -11.46 7.28 2.88
CA LYS A 147 -12.27 7.67 1.71
C LYS A 147 -12.50 9.15 1.88
N ASP A 148 -11.66 9.95 1.25
CA ASP A 148 -11.92 11.36 1.15
C ASP A 148 -13.18 11.48 0.27
N PRO A 149 -14.30 12.03 0.76
CA PRO A 149 -15.40 12.37 -0.12
C PRO A 149 -14.98 13.39 -1.19
N PHE A 150 -13.86 14.07 -0.98
CA PHE A 150 -13.11 14.86 -1.93
C PHE A 150 -11.87 14.07 -2.40
N GLU A 151 -12.05 12.88 -2.98
CA GLU A 151 -10.99 12.34 -3.84
C GLU A 151 -10.80 13.34 -4.97
N PRO A 152 -9.64 14.05 -5.04
CA PRO A 152 -9.50 15.16 -5.98
C PRO A 152 -9.78 14.64 -7.39
N GLU A 153 -10.66 15.29 -8.10
CA GLU A 153 -11.15 14.86 -9.43
C GLU A 153 -10.03 14.68 -10.46
N TYR A 154 -8.83 15.21 -10.20
CA TYR A 154 -7.65 15.00 -11.05
C TYR A 154 -7.22 13.51 -11.18
N ARG A 155 -7.66 12.61 -10.28
CA ARG A 155 -7.49 11.16 -10.47
C ARG A 155 -8.45 10.60 -11.52
N ASN A 156 -9.48 11.33 -11.87
CA ASN A 156 -10.40 10.94 -12.93
C ASN A 156 -10.02 11.63 -14.25
N ILE A 157 -9.06 11.00 -14.97
CA ILE A 157 -8.60 11.51 -16.28
C ILE A 157 -9.75 11.86 -17.23
N ASN A 158 -10.87 11.16 -17.18
CA ASN A 158 -12.02 11.45 -18.03
C ASN A 158 -12.73 12.74 -17.63
N LYS A 159 -12.83 13.04 -16.32
CA LYS A 159 -13.37 14.33 -15.84
C LYS A 159 -12.46 15.49 -16.21
N ILE A 160 -11.14 15.34 -16.04
CA ILE A 160 -10.17 16.36 -16.47
C ILE A 160 -10.25 16.59 -17.98
N LYS A 161 -10.29 15.53 -18.79
CA LYS A 161 -10.43 15.64 -20.25
C LYS A 161 -11.74 16.32 -20.65
N ASN A 162 -12.84 16.02 -19.97
CA ASN A 162 -14.13 16.67 -20.24
C ASN A 162 -14.11 18.14 -19.83
N TRP A 163 -13.51 18.47 -18.67
CA TRP A 163 -13.33 19.85 -18.24
C TRP A 163 -12.48 20.64 -19.22
N LEU A 164 -11.30 20.14 -19.62
CA LEU A 164 -10.43 20.77 -20.61
C LEU A 164 -11.13 21.00 -21.97
N ARG A 165 -12.07 20.12 -22.36
CA ARG A 165 -12.85 20.30 -23.59
C ARG A 165 -13.98 21.30 -23.47
N SER A 166 -14.47 21.56 -22.25
CA SER A 166 -15.54 22.51 -21.99
C SER A 166 -15.04 23.93 -21.80
N GLU A 167 -13.72 24.09 -21.54
CA GLU A 167 -13.12 25.42 -21.30
C GLU A 167 -12.81 26.14 -22.60
N PRO A 168 -12.94 27.49 -22.60
CA PRO A 168 -12.62 28.32 -23.78
C PRO A 168 -11.14 28.20 -24.18
N GLU A 169 -10.83 28.13 -25.45
CA GLU A 169 -9.45 28.08 -25.98
C GLU A 169 -8.55 29.26 -25.53
N SER A 170 -9.13 30.30 -24.92
CA SER A 170 -8.46 31.54 -24.48
C SER A 170 -7.94 31.51 -23.04
N LEU A 171 -8.05 30.40 -22.29
CA LEU A 171 -7.52 30.33 -20.93
C LEU A 171 -6.00 30.43 -20.90
N ALA A 172 -5.47 31.34 -20.09
CA ALA A 172 -4.05 31.42 -19.81
C ALA A 172 -3.59 30.20 -19.04
N PHE A 173 -2.32 29.78 -19.19
CA PHE A 173 -1.76 28.61 -18.50
C PHE A 173 -1.97 28.67 -16.97
N VAL A 174 -1.91 29.86 -16.37
CA VAL A 174 -2.14 30.06 -14.93
C VAL A 174 -3.58 29.73 -14.54
N GLU A 175 -4.56 30.15 -15.34
CA GLU A 175 -5.98 29.85 -15.07
C GLU A 175 -6.31 28.37 -15.20
N VAL A 176 -5.70 27.69 -16.17
CA VAL A 176 -5.80 26.24 -16.32
C VAL A 176 -5.19 25.53 -15.11
N TRP A 177 -4.04 26.01 -14.63
CA TRP A 177 -3.36 25.46 -13.46
C TRP A 177 -4.16 25.68 -12.16
N GLU A 178 -4.71 26.87 -11.97
CA GLU A 178 -5.58 27.17 -10.82
C GLU A 178 -6.86 26.34 -10.87
N GLY A 179 -7.48 26.19 -12.04
CA GLY A 179 -8.62 25.31 -12.23
C GLY A 179 -8.33 23.84 -11.88
N LEU A 180 -7.17 23.32 -12.28
CA LEU A 180 -6.74 21.95 -11.93
C LEU A 180 -6.48 21.77 -10.44
N ASN A 181 -6.04 22.79 -9.72
CA ASN A 181 -5.80 22.75 -8.27
C ASN A 181 -7.07 22.98 -7.44
N SER A 182 -8.17 23.40 -8.05
CA SER A 182 -9.48 23.58 -7.39
C SER A 182 -10.34 22.31 -7.38
N PHE A 183 -9.87 21.22 -8.01
CA PHE A 183 -10.54 19.92 -8.07
C PHE A 183 -10.16 19.01 -6.91
#